data_a5bff71e8d6b6aae2e296bf01afbbcde
#
_entry.id   a5bff71e8d6b6aae2e296bf01afbbcde
#
_cell.length_a   1.000
_cell.length_b   1.000
_cell.length_c   1.000
_cell.angle_alpha   90.00
_cell.angle_beta   90.00
_cell.angle_gamma   90.00
#
_symmetry.space_group_name_H-M   'P 1'
#
loop_
_entity.id
_entity.type
_entity.pdbx_description
1 polymer ?
#
loop_
_entity_poly.entity_id
_entity_poly.type
_entity_poly.pdbx_seq_one_letter_code
_entity_poly.pdbx_strand_id
1 'polypeptide(L)'
;MSEEQSLKDKTAKGLFWGGFSNGIQQLLNLVFGIFIARLLTPSDYGMVGMLAIFSLIAGSIQESGFTAALVNKKEVTHKDYNAVFWFNIITSLCLYLVLFLCAPLIAYFYKVPELTPLARYSFTGFFIASLGISHSAYLKRNLMVKQQAMSSVIGLTVSGIAGVTLAYLGFSYWGYATQSIVYVAVNTCLLYTSPS
;
A
#
# COMPACT_ATOMS: atom_id res chain seq x y z
N MET A 1 -21.26 -21.32 -25.78
CA MET A 1 -20.56 -20.27 -26.53
C MET A 1 -20.63 -18.89 -25.89
N SER A 2 -21.69 -18.51 -25.19
CA SER A 2 -21.87 -17.17 -24.58
C SER A 2 -21.02 -16.90 -23.33
N GLU A 3 -20.81 -17.89 -22.45
CA GLU A 3 -20.03 -17.70 -21.21
C GLU A 3 -18.53 -17.56 -21.47
N GLU A 4 -17.99 -18.32 -22.39
CA GLU A 4 -16.57 -18.27 -22.76
C GLU A 4 -16.17 -16.96 -23.44
N GLN A 5 -17.06 -16.40 -24.28
CA GLN A 5 -16.88 -15.07 -24.86
C GLN A 5 -16.97 -13.95 -23.81
N SER A 6 -17.91 -14.06 -22.88
CA SER A 6 -18.04 -13.11 -21.76
C SER A 6 -16.80 -13.10 -20.85
N LEU A 7 -16.18 -14.28 -20.60
CA LEU A 7 -14.97 -14.40 -19.80
C LEU A 7 -13.75 -13.80 -20.53
N LYS A 8 -13.62 -14.06 -21.83
CA LYS A 8 -12.56 -13.49 -22.67
C LYS A 8 -12.64 -11.98 -22.74
N ASP A 9 -13.84 -11.41 -22.88
CA ASP A 9 -14.06 -9.97 -22.90
C ASP A 9 -13.74 -9.30 -21.53
N LYS A 10 -14.14 -9.95 -20.44
CA LYS A 10 -13.81 -9.47 -19.08
C LYS A 10 -12.30 -9.51 -18.83
N THR A 11 -11.64 -10.57 -19.25
CA THR A 11 -10.19 -10.72 -19.12
C THR A 11 -9.44 -9.70 -19.98
N ALA A 12 -9.85 -9.50 -21.22
CA ALA A 12 -9.25 -8.50 -22.13
C ALA A 12 -9.40 -7.08 -21.59
N LYS A 13 -10.61 -6.72 -21.10
CA LYS A 13 -10.84 -5.43 -20.44
C LYS A 13 -10.02 -5.28 -19.16
N GLY A 14 -9.91 -6.34 -18.36
CA GLY A 14 -9.08 -6.36 -17.15
C GLY A 14 -7.59 -6.13 -17.45
N LEU A 15 -7.06 -6.79 -18.47
CA LEU A 15 -5.68 -6.60 -18.93
C LEU A 15 -5.43 -5.19 -19.44
N PHE A 16 -6.35 -4.65 -20.25
CA PHE A 16 -6.24 -3.28 -20.75
C PHE A 16 -6.25 -2.26 -19.62
N TRP A 17 -7.23 -2.34 -18.71
CA TRP A 17 -7.32 -1.42 -17.57
C TRP A 17 -6.13 -1.58 -16.61
N GLY A 18 -5.66 -2.81 -16.38
CA GLY A 18 -4.49 -3.08 -15.57
C GLY A 18 -3.22 -2.49 -16.16
N GLY A 19 -2.96 -2.71 -17.44
CA GLY A 19 -1.81 -2.14 -18.15
C GLY A 19 -1.84 -0.62 -18.21
N PHE A 20 -2.99 -0.04 -18.58
CA PHE A 20 -3.19 1.40 -18.65
C PHE A 20 -3.02 2.09 -17.28
N SER A 21 -3.61 1.50 -16.24
CA SER A 21 -3.47 2.00 -14.88
C SER A 21 -2.02 1.93 -14.38
N ASN A 22 -1.32 0.82 -14.64
CA ASN A 22 0.10 0.70 -14.30
C ASN A 22 0.94 1.76 -15.02
N GLY A 23 0.67 2.04 -16.29
CA GLY A 23 1.33 3.11 -17.03
C GLY A 23 1.13 4.48 -16.37
N ILE A 24 -0.12 4.83 -16.04
CA ILE A 24 -0.45 6.08 -15.35
C ILE A 24 0.22 6.14 -13.97
N GLN A 25 0.18 5.06 -13.19
CA GLN A 25 0.82 5.00 -11.88
C GLN A 25 2.34 5.22 -11.98
N GLN A 26 3.00 4.63 -12.97
CA GLN A 26 4.43 4.83 -13.18
C GLN A 26 4.77 6.27 -13.58
N LEU A 27 3.95 6.89 -14.43
CA LEU A 27 4.10 8.31 -14.78
C LEU A 27 3.91 9.22 -13.55
N LEU A 28 2.88 8.99 -12.75
CA LEU A 28 2.64 9.74 -11.51
C LEU A 28 3.77 9.55 -10.51
N ASN A 29 4.24 8.32 -10.31
CA ASN A 29 5.39 8.03 -9.44
C ASN A 29 6.65 8.75 -9.90
N LEU A 30 6.89 8.78 -11.21
CA LEU A 30 8.04 9.49 -11.79
C LEU A 30 7.91 11.01 -11.56
N VAL A 31 6.75 11.59 -11.84
CA VAL A 31 6.50 13.02 -11.65
C VAL A 31 6.66 13.40 -10.17
N PHE A 32 5.93 12.76 -9.27
CA PHE A 32 6.02 13.04 -7.84
C PHE A 32 7.41 12.71 -7.28
N GLY A 33 8.04 11.64 -7.77
CA GLY A 33 9.40 11.27 -7.40
C GLY A 33 10.42 12.34 -7.76
N ILE A 34 10.32 12.95 -8.95
CA ILE A 34 11.20 14.07 -9.35
C ILE A 34 10.99 15.28 -8.44
N PHE A 35 9.73 15.65 -8.12
CA PHE A 35 9.46 16.77 -7.23
C PHE A 35 10.05 16.53 -5.83
N ILE A 36 9.80 15.36 -5.27
CA ILE A 36 10.34 14.97 -3.97
C ILE A 36 11.86 14.92 -4.00
N ALA A 37 12.46 14.37 -5.07
CA ALA A 37 13.92 14.32 -5.22
C ALA A 37 14.59 15.69 -5.24
N ARG A 38 13.90 16.72 -5.71
CA ARG A 38 14.38 18.09 -5.70
C ARG A 38 14.22 18.81 -4.36
N LEU A 39 13.31 18.34 -3.52
CA LEU A 39 12.97 18.95 -2.24
C LEU A 39 13.68 18.28 -1.05
N LEU A 40 14.01 16.99 -1.18
CA LEU A 40 14.69 16.23 -0.14
C LEU A 40 16.22 16.27 -0.32
N THR A 41 16.92 16.27 0.80
CA THR A 41 18.38 16.10 0.81
C THR A 41 18.76 14.61 0.66
N PRO A 42 20.01 14.29 0.24
CA PRO A 42 20.48 12.90 0.22
C PRO A 42 20.40 12.21 1.58
N SER A 43 20.52 12.95 2.68
CA SER A 43 20.36 12.44 4.05
C SER A 43 18.91 12.01 4.32
N ASP A 44 17.92 12.80 3.88
CA ASP A 44 16.50 12.47 4.02
C ASP A 44 16.15 11.19 3.28
N TYR A 45 16.66 11.04 2.06
CA TYR A 45 16.51 9.79 1.28
C TYR A 45 17.18 8.61 1.98
N GLY A 46 18.34 8.83 2.58
CA GLY A 46 19.04 7.82 3.36
C GLY A 46 18.17 7.29 4.50
N MET A 47 17.53 8.18 5.27
CA MET A 47 16.65 7.78 6.37
C MET A 47 15.45 6.96 5.91
N VAL A 48 14.82 7.38 4.83
CA VAL A 48 13.69 6.62 4.24
C VAL A 48 14.16 5.28 3.68
N GLY A 49 15.31 5.26 3.02
CA GLY A 49 15.93 4.04 2.48
C GLY A 49 16.27 3.01 3.56
N MET A 50 16.75 3.45 4.73
CA MET A 50 17.02 2.57 5.87
C MET A 50 15.74 1.87 6.35
N LEU A 51 14.60 2.55 6.33
CA LEU A 51 13.31 1.97 6.73
C LEU A 51 12.69 1.09 5.64
N ALA A 52 13.05 1.30 4.38
CA ALA A 52 12.46 0.57 3.25
C ALA A 52 12.69 -0.95 3.36
N ILE A 53 13.86 -1.39 3.85
CA ILE A 53 14.20 -2.82 4.04
C ILE A 53 13.22 -3.46 5.03
N PHE A 54 12.96 -2.81 6.17
CA PHE A 54 12.03 -3.31 7.18
C PHE A 54 10.60 -3.32 6.66
N SER A 55 10.24 -2.30 5.87
CA SER A 55 8.95 -2.21 5.20
C SER A 55 8.73 -3.33 4.18
N LEU A 56 9.76 -3.68 3.40
CA LEU A 56 9.69 -4.79 2.44
C LEU A 56 9.52 -6.13 3.15
N ILE A 57 10.27 -6.39 4.22
CA ILE A 57 10.15 -7.63 5.00
C ILE A 57 8.75 -7.72 5.62
N ALA A 58 8.29 -6.66 6.27
CA ALA A 58 6.97 -6.62 6.89
C ALA A 58 5.84 -6.79 5.86
N GLY A 59 5.96 -6.13 4.70
CA GLY A 59 5.03 -6.26 3.58
C GLY A 59 4.96 -7.71 3.07
N SER A 60 6.12 -8.35 2.88
CA SER A 60 6.18 -9.76 2.45
C SER A 60 5.50 -10.72 3.44
N ILE A 61 5.63 -10.46 4.74
CA ILE A 61 4.95 -11.24 5.78
C ILE A 61 3.44 -10.97 5.74
N GLN A 62 3.03 -9.72 5.54
CA GLN A 62 1.63 -9.32 5.47
C GLN A 62 0.93 -9.88 4.23
N GLU A 63 1.61 -9.94 3.10
CA GLU A 63 1.12 -10.57 1.87
C GLU A 63 1.16 -12.10 1.91
N SER A 64 1.44 -12.69 3.07
CA SER A 64 1.50 -14.14 3.28
C SER A 64 0.30 -14.83 2.64
N GLY A 65 0.52 -16.05 2.13
CA GLY A 65 -0.35 -16.81 1.22
C GLY A 65 -1.86 -16.92 1.51
N PHE A 66 -2.36 -16.40 2.64
CA PHE A 66 -3.79 -16.40 2.99
C PHE A 66 -4.63 -15.57 2.00
N THR A 67 -4.12 -14.39 1.58
CA THR A 67 -4.80 -13.58 0.56
C THR A 67 -4.80 -14.30 -0.80
N ALA A 68 -3.69 -14.91 -1.18
CA ALA A 68 -3.58 -15.70 -2.40
C ALA A 68 -4.46 -16.95 -2.32
N ALA A 69 -4.52 -17.63 -1.18
CA ALA A 69 -5.39 -18.76 -0.95
C ALA A 69 -6.87 -18.38 -1.09
N LEU A 70 -7.27 -17.22 -0.55
CA LEU A 70 -8.64 -16.71 -0.68
C LEU A 70 -9.02 -16.42 -2.13
N VAL A 71 -8.12 -15.83 -2.91
CA VAL A 71 -8.34 -15.53 -4.33
C VAL A 71 -8.48 -16.83 -5.16
N ASN A 72 -7.69 -17.86 -4.84
CA ASN A 72 -7.63 -19.11 -5.60
C ASN A 72 -8.62 -20.19 -5.13
N LYS A 73 -9.27 -20.02 -3.98
CA LYS A 73 -10.25 -20.99 -3.44
C LYS A 73 -11.48 -21.06 -4.35
N LYS A 74 -11.91 -22.28 -4.75
CA LYS A 74 -13.05 -22.50 -5.67
C LYS A 74 -14.36 -21.94 -5.13
N GLU A 75 -14.68 -22.24 -3.88
CA GLU A 75 -15.88 -21.73 -3.19
C GLU A 75 -15.47 -20.96 -1.96
N VAL A 76 -15.81 -19.67 -1.91
CA VAL A 76 -15.52 -18.79 -0.78
C VAL A 76 -16.80 -18.37 -0.11
N THR A 77 -16.84 -18.53 1.20
CA THR A 77 -17.95 -18.12 2.05
C THR A 77 -17.64 -16.78 2.74
N HIS A 78 -18.68 -16.12 3.26
CA HIS A 78 -18.48 -14.93 4.12
C HIS A 78 -17.59 -15.20 5.34
N LYS A 79 -17.61 -16.45 5.84
CA LYS A 79 -16.74 -16.87 6.96
C LYS A 79 -15.26 -16.86 6.57
N ASP A 80 -14.93 -17.23 5.34
CA ASP A 80 -13.55 -17.22 4.84
C ASP A 80 -13.02 -15.78 4.73
N TYR A 81 -13.83 -14.85 4.22
CA TYR A 81 -13.44 -13.42 4.19
C TYR A 81 -13.22 -12.85 5.58
N ASN A 82 -14.11 -13.15 6.53
CA ASN A 82 -13.97 -12.74 7.92
C ASN A 82 -12.73 -13.34 8.57
N ALA A 83 -12.46 -14.62 8.34
CA ALA A 83 -11.27 -15.29 8.89
C ALA A 83 -9.98 -14.63 8.37
N VAL A 84 -9.89 -14.38 7.06
CA VAL A 84 -8.72 -13.71 6.46
C VAL A 84 -8.62 -12.26 6.94
N PHE A 85 -9.72 -11.56 7.09
CA PHE A 85 -9.75 -10.19 7.62
C PHE A 85 -9.17 -10.13 9.04
N TRP A 86 -9.70 -10.92 9.96
CA TRP A 86 -9.21 -10.94 11.35
C TRP A 86 -7.75 -11.42 11.45
N PHE A 87 -7.38 -12.43 10.67
CA PHE A 87 -6.01 -12.91 10.60
C PHE A 87 -5.06 -11.78 10.17
N ASN A 88 -5.40 -11.04 9.11
CA ASN A 88 -4.57 -9.93 8.63
C ASN A 88 -4.48 -8.80 9.66
N ILE A 89 -5.58 -8.45 10.34
CA ILE A 89 -5.57 -7.42 11.40
C ILE A 89 -4.64 -7.85 12.53
N ILE A 90 -4.78 -9.08 13.04
CA ILE A 90 -3.96 -9.57 14.15
C ILE A 90 -2.48 -9.62 13.75
N THR A 91 -2.18 -10.18 12.57
CA THR A 91 -0.81 -10.25 12.05
C THR A 91 -0.20 -8.87 11.88
N SER A 92 -0.95 -7.93 11.30
CA SER A 92 -0.47 -6.55 11.10
C SER A 92 -0.29 -5.80 12.41
N LEU A 93 -1.16 -6.03 13.39
CA LEU A 93 -1.02 -5.45 14.72
C LEU A 93 0.23 -6.00 15.43
N CYS A 94 0.46 -7.32 15.36
CA CYS A 94 1.66 -7.93 15.90
C CYS A 94 2.92 -7.41 15.21
N LEU A 95 2.94 -7.33 13.88
CA LEU A 95 4.04 -6.75 13.12
C LEU A 95 4.30 -5.29 13.49
N TYR A 96 3.25 -4.49 13.58
CA TYR A 96 3.36 -3.10 14.00
C TYR A 96 3.97 -2.98 15.39
N LEU A 97 3.48 -3.76 16.37
CA LEU A 97 4.01 -3.74 17.74
C LEU A 97 5.48 -4.16 17.79
N VAL A 98 5.85 -5.22 17.07
CA VAL A 98 7.24 -5.67 16.98
C VAL A 98 8.12 -4.57 16.38
N LEU A 99 7.74 -3.99 15.24
CA LEU A 99 8.49 -2.94 14.59
C LEU A 99 8.53 -1.64 15.41
N PHE A 100 7.44 -1.31 16.12
CA PHE A 100 7.38 -0.17 17.02
C PHE A 100 8.37 -0.31 18.20
N LEU A 101 8.47 -1.50 18.78
CA LEU A 101 9.42 -1.80 19.84
C LEU A 101 10.85 -1.90 19.31
N CYS A 102 11.04 -2.37 18.09
CA CYS A 102 12.35 -2.44 17.43
C CYS A 102 12.82 -1.08 16.89
N ALA A 103 11.95 -0.07 16.75
CA ALA A 103 12.33 1.23 16.20
C ALA A 103 13.56 1.88 16.88
N PRO A 104 13.71 1.90 18.23
CA PRO A 104 14.91 2.43 18.86
C PRO A 104 16.16 1.57 18.56
N LEU A 105 16.03 0.26 18.40
CA LEU A 105 17.12 -0.62 18.01
C LEU A 105 17.60 -0.34 16.59
N ILE A 106 16.67 -0.08 15.67
CA ILE A 106 16.95 0.33 14.30
C ILE A 106 17.72 1.66 14.30
N ALA A 107 17.23 2.63 15.05
CA ALA A 107 17.88 3.94 15.19
C ALA A 107 19.28 3.83 15.79
N TYR A 108 19.48 2.99 16.79
CA TYR A 108 20.76 2.71 17.40
C TYR A 108 21.73 2.04 16.42
N PHE A 109 21.27 1.07 15.65
CA PHE A 109 22.07 0.36 14.65
C PHE A 109 22.60 1.30 13.56
N TYR A 110 21.74 2.18 13.06
CA TYR A 110 22.13 3.17 12.04
C TYR A 110 22.77 4.44 12.62
N LYS A 111 22.82 4.58 13.95
CA LYS A 111 23.33 5.77 14.66
C LYS A 111 22.60 7.06 14.28
N VAL A 112 21.30 6.98 13.97
CA VAL A 112 20.43 8.11 13.59
C VAL A 112 19.22 8.15 14.54
N PRO A 113 19.24 8.98 15.60
CA PRO A 113 18.16 9.05 16.59
C PRO A 113 16.79 9.41 16.01
N GLU A 114 16.78 10.27 14.97
CA GLU A 114 15.57 10.73 14.28
C GLU A 114 14.81 9.59 13.60
N LEU A 115 15.48 8.46 13.38
CA LEU A 115 14.88 7.28 12.78
C LEU A 115 13.82 6.63 13.67
N THR A 116 13.91 6.78 15.00
CA THR A 116 12.94 6.20 15.93
C THR A 116 11.51 6.74 15.71
N PRO A 117 11.27 8.06 15.80
CA PRO A 117 9.93 8.58 15.57
C PRO A 117 9.46 8.38 14.13
N LEU A 118 10.36 8.50 13.14
CA LEU A 118 10.03 8.26 11.74
C LEU A 118 9.59 6.82 11.49
N ALA A 119 10.31 5.83 12.05
CA ALA A 119 9.97 4.41 11.95
C ALA A 119 8.61 4.12 12.56
N ARG A 120 8.38 4.59 13.79
CA ARG A 120 7.09 4.42 14.48
C ARG A 120 5.92 4.97 13.68
N TYR A 121 6.11 6.15 13.10
CA TYR A 121 5.10 6.78 12.24
C TYR A 121 4.89 5.99 10.94
N SER A 122 5.96 5.67 10.22
CA SER A 122 5.87 4.97 8.93
C SER A 122 5.23 3.59 9.06
N PHE A 123 5.53 2.87 10.14
CA PHE A 123 5.00 1.51 10.35
C PHE A 123 3.50 1.48 10.68
N THR A 124 2.86 2.60 11.07
CA THR A 124 1.40 2.67 11.21
C THR A 124 0.69 2.37 9.88
N GLY A 125 1.35 2.62 8.75
CA GLY A 125 0.85 2.29 7.42
C GLY A 125 0.51 0.80 7.26
N PHE A 126 1.23 -0.12 7.91
CA PHE A 126 0.93 -1.56 7.86
C PHE A 126 -0.41 -1.90 8.49
N PHE A 127 -0.72 -1.27 9.61
CA PHE A 127 -2.01 -1.47 10.26
C PHE A 127 -3.16 -0.93 9.40
N ILE A 128 -2.99 0.25 8.82
CA ILE A 128 -3.99 0.84 7.91
C ILE A 128 -4.16 -0.03 6.65
N ALA A 129 -3.05 -0.54 6.08
CA ALA A 129 -3.09 -1.43 4.92
C ALA A 129 -3.89 -2.70 5.18
N SER A 130 -3.78 -3.29 6.38
CA SER A 130 -4.47 -4.54 6.74
C SER A 130 -5.99 -4.43 6.64
N LEU A 131 -6.54 -3.26 6.89
CA LEU A 131 -7.98 -3.01 6.78
C LEU A 131 -8.48 -3.16 5.33
N GLY A 132 -7.64 -2.80 4.34
CA GLY A 132 -7.99 -2.88 2.91
C GLY A 132 -7.76 -4.25 2.26
N ILE A 133 -7.02 -5.17 2.89
CA ILE A 133 -6.58 -6.42 2.26
C ILE A 133 -7.74 -7.30 1.81
N SER A 134 -8.74 -7.50 2.67
CA SER A 134 -9.91 -8.34 2.34
C SER A 134 -10.72 -7.78 1.18
N HIS A 135 -10.93 -6.47 1.13
CA HIS A 135 -11.62 -5.81 0.02
C HIS A 135 -10.82 -5.89 -1.28
N SER A 136 -9.50 -5.69 -1.20
CA SER A 136 -8.61 -5.88 -2.35
C SER A 136 -8.67 -7.32 -2.88
N ALA A 137 -8.67 -8.33 -2.00
CA ALA A 137 -8.82 -9.73 -2.38
C ALA A 137 -10.16 -10.01 -3.08
N TYR A 138 -11.26 -9.43 -2.56
CA TYR A 138 -12.57 -9.52 -3.18
C TYR A 138 -12.59 -8.93 -4.61
N LEU A 139 -12.05 -7.73 -4.79
CA LEU A 139 -11.98 -7.08 -6.10
C LEU A 139 -11.11 -7.85 -7.08
N LYS A 140 -9.96 -8.38 -6.63
CA LYS A 140 -9.07 -9.21 -7.45
C LYS A 140 -9.78 -10.50 -7.90
N ARG A 141 -10.48 -11.18 -6.98
CA ARG A 141 -11.21 -12.41 -7.29
C ARG A 141 -12.31 -12.18 -8.31
N ASN A 142 -13.05 -11.08 -8.22
CA ASN A 142 -14.15 -10.75 -9.13
C ASN A 142 -13.67 -10.04 -10.41
N LEU A 143 -12.37 -9.98 -10.68
CA LEU A 143 -11.78 -9.31 -11.84
C LEU A 143 -12.22 -7.84 -11.98
N MET A 144 -12.50 -7.18 -10.86
CA MET A 144 -12.90 -5.76 -10.81
C MET A 144 -11.68 -4.85 -10.90
N VAL A 145 -10.82 -5.09 -11.89
CA VAL A 145 -9.54 -4.41 -12.08
C VAL A 145 -9.70 -2.90 -12.25
N LYS A 146 -10.79 -2.46 -12.88
CA LYS A 146 -11.07 -1.03 -13.09
C LYS A 146 -11.21 -0.28 -11.76
N GLN A 147 -11.98 -0.80 -10.81
CA GLN A 147 -12.18 -0.14 -9.51
C GLN A 147 -10.85 -0.07 -8.73
N GLN A 148 -10.10 -1.17 -8.70
CA GLN A 148 -8.79 -1.20 -8.06
C GLN A 148 -7.81 -0.23 -8.71
N ALA A 149 -7.81 -0.16 -10.06
CA ALA A 149 -6.99 0.77 -10.82
C ALA A 149 -7.33 2.23 -10.49
N MET A 150 -8.61 2.57 -10.47
CA MET A 150 -9.06 3.94 -10.13
C MET A 150 -8.70 4.31 -8.70
N SER A 151 -8.91 3.41 -7.73
CA SER A 151 -8.53 3.65 -6.32
C SER A 151 -7.04 3.91 -6.17
N SER A 152 -6.20 3.13 -6.86
CA SER A 152 -4.75 3.30 -6.83
C SER A 152 -4.29 4.62 -7.45
N VAL A 153 -4.86 5.01 -8.61
CA VAL A 153 -4.51 6.28 -9.29
C VAL A 153 -4.93 7.48 -8.44
N ILE A 154 -6.16 7.48 -7.90
CA ILE A 154 -6.65 8.55 -7.03
C ILE A 154 -5.80 8.61 -5.75
N GLY A 155 -5.57 7.46 -5.12
CA GLY A 155 -4.73 7.37 -3.92
C GLY A 155 -3.33 7.94 -4.16
N LEU A 156 -2.70 7.59 -5.29
CA LEU A 156 -1.37 8.07 -5.66
C LEU A 156 -1.36 9.59 -5.93
N THR A 157 -2.38 10.09 -6.59
CA THR A 157 -2.50 11.53 -6.88
C THR A 157 -2.66 12.34 -5.59
N VAL A 158 -3.60 11.95 -4.74
CA VAL A 158 -3.85 12.63 -3.45
C VAL A 158 -2.62 12.56 -2.55
N SER A 159 -2.02 11.38 -2.41
CA SER A 159 -0.82 11.20 -1.58
C SER A 159 0.40 11.94 -2.14
N GLY A 160 0.55 11.95 -3.47
CA GLY A 160 1.63 12.69 -4.12
C GLY A 160 1.53 14.19 -3.89
N ILE A 161 0.34 14.76 -4.03
CA ILE A 161 0.10 16.18 -3.72
C ILE A 161 0.39 16.46 -2.24
N ALA A 162 -0.12 15.63 -1.33
CA ALA A 162 0.12 15.79 0.10
C ALA A 162 1.61 15.71 0.45
N GLY A 163 2.33 14.71 -0.09
CA GLY A 163 3.76 14.53 0.15
C GLY A 163 4.61 15.69 -0.37
N VAL A 164 4.36 16.13 -1.61
CA VAL A 164 5.07 17.27 -2.21
C VAL A 164 4.78 18.55 -1.43
N THR A 165 3.52 18.79 -1.04
CA THR A 165 3.15 19.98 -0.28
C THR A 165 3.86 20.01 1.07
N LEU A 166 3.90 18.90 1.81
CA LEU A 166 4.60 18.81 3.08
C LEU A 166 6.11 18.96 2.93
N ALA A 167 6.71 18.35 1.90
CA ALA A 167 8.12 18.51 1.60
C ALA A 167 8.46 19.98 1.26
N TYR A 168 7.61 20.67 0.49
CA TYR A 168 7.76 22.09 0.17
C TYR A 168 7.64 22.98 1.41
N LEU A 169 6.79 22.63 2.38
CA LEU A 169 6.65 23.32 3.66
C LEU A 169 7.82 23.07 4.62
N GLY A 170 8.83 22.32 4.22
CA GLY A 170 10.05 22.07 5.01
C GLY A 170 10.00 20.85 5.92
N PHE A 171 8.97 20.00 5.78
CA PHE A 171 8.86 18.75 6.55
C PHE A 171 9.74 17.60 5.98
N SER A 172 10.52 17.86 4.92
CA SER A 172 11.52 16.94 4.35
C SER A 172 11.07 15.47 4.33
N TYR A 173 11.78 14.58 5.02
CA TYR A 173 11.48 13.14 5.08
C TYR A 173 10.10 12.80 5.68
N TRP A 174 9.54 13.66 6.54
CA TRP A 174 8.18 13.50 7.05
C TRP A 174 7.13 13.62 5.94
N GLY A 175 7.36 14.50 4.96
CA GLY A 175 6.49 14.61 3.78
C GLY A 175 6.42 13.31 3.00
N TYR A 176 7.56 12.64 2.79
CA TYR A 176 7.61 11.35 2.11
C TYR A 176 6.94 10.22 2.93
N ALA A 177 7.19 10.17 4.24
CA ALA A 177 6.54 9.19 5.12
C ALA A 177 5.02 9.38 5.14
N THR A 178 4.55 10.63 5.21
CA THR A 178 3.12 10.95 5.16
C THR A 178 2.51 10.59 3.80
N GLN A 179 3.22 10.80 2.70
CA GLN A 179 2.77 10.38 1.37
C GLN A 179 2.41 8.89 1.36
N SER A 180 3.27 8.03 1.92
CA SER A 180 3.02 6.58 1.96
C SER A 180 1.79 6.24 2.79
N ILE A 181 1.62 6.87 3.95
CA ILE A 181 0.46 6.64 4.83
C ILE A 181 -0.83 7.14 4.19
N VAL A 182 -0.82 8.34 3.59
CA VAL A 182 -1.97 8.91 2.89
C VAL A 182 -2.37 8.03 1.71
N TYR A 183 -1.39 7.53 0.95
CA TYR A 183 -1.67 6.60 -0.14
C TYR A 183 -2.45 5.37 0.34
N VAL A 184 -1.93 4.72 1.38
CA VAL A 184 -2.56 3.52 1.94
C VAL A 184 -3.94 3.83 2.50
N ALA A 185 -4.09 4.94 3.23
CA ALA A 185 -5.36 5.35 3.84
C ALA A 185 -6.42 5.66 2.78
N VAL A 186 -6.08 6.47 1.78
CA VAL A 186 -7.01 6.84 0.68
C VAL A 186 -7.38 5.62 -0.14
N ASN A 187 -6.39 4.79 -0.51
CA ASN A 187 -6.65 3.57 -1.27
C ASN A 187 -7.56 2.61 -0.50
N THR A 188 -7.30 2.39 0.80
CA THR A 188 -8.16 1.57 1.67
C THR A 188 -9.58 2.14 1.75
N CYS A 189 -9.72 3.45 1.98
CA CYS A 189 -11.02 4.11 2.05
C CYS A 189 -11.82 3.95 0.75
N LEU A 190 -11.18 4.17 -0.40
CA LEU A 190 -11.80 4.02 -1.72
C LEU A 190 -12.19 2.57 -2.03
N LEU A 191 -11.40 1.60 -1.58
CA LEU A 191 -11.75 0.19 -1.70
C LEU A 191 -13.01 -0.16 -0.90
N TYR A 192 -13.19 0.43 0.28
CA TYR A 192 -14.40 0.26 1.09
C TYR A 192 -15.65 0.92 0.49
N THR A 193 -15.49 2.07 -0.17
CA THR A 193 -16.59 2.81 -0.79
C THR A 193 -16.94 2.31 -2.19
N SER A 194 -16.11 1.45 -2.78
CA SER A 194 -16.42 0.81 -4.06
C SER A 194 -17.63 -0.13 -3.89
N PRO A 195 -18.69 0.00 -4.72
CA PRO A 195 -19.88 -0.82 -4.55
C PRO A 195 -19.55 -2.31 -4.75
N SER A 196 -19.72 -3.05 -3.70
CA SER A 196 -19.62 -4.52 -3.67
C SER A 196 -20.93 -5.19 -4.09
#